data_7b0e3f360d5a047b30167ac993ea5e69
#
_entry.id   7b0e3f360d5a047b30167ac993ea5e69
#
_cell.length_a   1.000
_cell.length_b   1.000
_cell.length_c   1.000
_cell.angle_alpha   90.00
_cell.angle_beta   90.00
_cell.angle_gamma   90.00
#
_symmetry.space_group_name_H-M   'P 1'
#
loop_
_entity.id
_entity.type
_entity.pdbx_description
1 polymer ?
#
loop_
_entity_poly.entity_id
_entity_poly.type
_entity_poly.pdbx_seq_one_letter_code
_entity_poly.pdbx_strand_id
1 'polypeptide(L)'
;MKRQKRKAKPAAKKTVQPSATSTKAKSFSRRDFLRFGRNWGVAIAAVSGVGWYTVRSVQAAIAEHDLSRIGNGLPTIVQIHDPNCMSCLALQREARSAACEVGEDKIQFLVANLQTGEGRRLATAHGVGHVTLLVFDERGRRIDTLVGPNTRDVLEQRFLGYL
;
A
#
# COMPACT_ATOMS: atom_id res chain seq x y z
N MET A 1 -40.09 -6.29 -82.96
CA MET A 1 -39.69 -6.41 -81.56
C MET A 1 -38.68 -7.55 -81.42
N LYS A 2 -37.38 -7.28 -81.31
CA LYS A 2 -36.27 -8.26 -81.24
C LYS A 2 -35.75 -8.35 -79.79
N ARG A 3 -35.95 -9.49 -79.15
CA ARG A 3 -35.55 -9.85 -77.82
C ARG A 3 -34.09 -10.35 -77.85
N GLN A 4 -33.14 -9.56 -77.39
CA GLN A 4 -31.71 -9.97 -77.27
C GLN A 4 -31.53 -10.83 -76.03
N LYS A 5 -31.12 -12.09 -76.26
CA LYS A 5 -30.58 -12.99 -75.17
C LYS A 5 -29.18 -12.58 -74.77
N ARG A 6 -28.99 -12.13 -73.52
CA ARG A 6 -27.68 -11.97 -72.92
C ARG A 6 -27.15 -13.32 -72.42
N LYS A 7 -26.03 -13.75 -72.97
CA LYS A 7 -25.29 -14.95 -72.54
C LYS A 7 -24.61 -14.66 -71.25
N ALA A 8 -24.82 -15.48 -70.22
CA ALA A 8 -24.09 -15.47 -68.99
C ALA A 8 -22.70 -16.08 -69.19
N LYS A 9 -21.67 -15.38 -68.67
CA LYS A 9 -20.28 -15.79 -68.68
C LYS A 9 -20.00 -16.59 -67.39
N PRO A 10 -19.36 -17.77 -67.43
CA PRO A 10 -19.07 -18.54 -66.20
C PRO A 10 -17.96 -17.89 -65.37
N ALA A 11 -18.17 -17.79 -64.04
CA ALA A 11 -17.24 -17.27 -63.09
C ALA A 11 -16.06 -18.25 -62.90
N ALA A 12 -14.85 -17.75 -63.04
CA ALA A 12 -13.63 -18.48 -62.79
C ALA A 12 -13.42 -18.67 -61.27
N LYS A 13 -13.34 -19.92 -60.89
CA LYS A 13 -13.04 -20.38 -59.50
C LYS A 13 -11.56 -20.08 -59.20
N LYS A 14 -11.30 -19.03 -58.41
CA LYS A 14 -9.96 -18.76 -57.90
C LYS A 14 -9.63 -19.79 -56.81
N THR A 15 -8.75 -20.69 -57.15
CA THR A 15 -8.06 -21.60 -56.19
C THR A 15 -7.10 -20.77 -55.35
N VAL A 16 -7.40 -20.61 -54.07
CA VAL A 16 -6.51 -20.01 -53.10
C VAL A 16 -5.50 -21.08 -52.71
N GLN A 17 -4.25 -20.91 -53.14
CA GLN A 17 -3.12 -21.69 -52.64
C GLN A 17 -2.74 -21.18 -51.26
N PRO A 18 -2.57 -22.04 -50.25
CA PRO A 18 -1.97 -21.60 -48.97
C PRO A 18 -0.46 -21.35 -49.18
N SER A 19 -0.07 -20.11 -49.11
CA SER A 19 1.35 -19.73 -49.01
C SER A 19 1.90 -20.27 -47.69
N ALA A 20 2.70 -21.31 -47.76
CA ALA A 20 3.49 -21.76 -46.62
C ALA A 20 4.52 -20.67 -46.28
N THR A 21 4.22 -19.88 -45.25
CA THR A 21 5.19 -18.98 -44.63
C THR A 21 6.19 -19.84 -43.89
N SER A 22 7.34 -20.08 -44.53
CA SER A 22 8.51 -20.70 -43.92
C SER A 22 8.96 -19.84 -42.74
N THR A 23 8.53 -20.17 -41.54
CA THR A 23 9.05 -19.61 -40.28
C THR A 23 10.48 -20.14 -40.12
N LYS A 24 11.45 -19.36 -40.58
CA LYS A 24 12.88 -19.62 -40.36
C LYS A 24 13.09 -19.61 -38.85
N ALA A 25 13.23 -20.81 -38.25
CA ALA A 25 13.56 -20.96 -36.84
C ALA A 25 14.89 -20.25 -36.60
N LYS A 26 14.87 -19.09 -35.95
CA LYS A 26 16.08 -18.42 -35.49
C LYS A 26 16.69 -19.32 -34.43
N SER A 27 17.85 -19.90 -34.72
CA SER A 27 18.64 -20.62 -33.74
C SER A 27 19.08 -19.61 -32.66
N PHE A 28 18.49 -19.71 -31.47
CA PHE A 28 18.89 -18.92 -30.32
C PHE A 28 20.30 -19.38 -29.92
N SER A 29 21.28 -18.48 -30.07
CA SER A 29 22.64 -18.68 -29.60
C SER A 29 22.65 -18.72 -28.06
N ARG A 30 23.55 -19.56 -27.48
CA ARG A 30 23.79 -19.60 -26.03
C ARG A 30 24.10 -18.22 -25.43
N ARG A 31 24.69 -17.32 -26.23
CA ARG A 31 24.92 -15.90 -25.84
C ARG A 31 23.66 -15.06 -25.77
N ASP A 32 22.69 -15.32 -26.63
CA ASP A 32 21.41 -14.59 -26.62
C ASP A 32 20.56 -15.05 -25.44
N PHE A 33 20.64 -16.33 -25.08
CA PHE A 33 19.99 -16.86 -23.87
C PHE A 33 20.55 -16.23 -22.58
N LEU A 34 21.86 -16.08 -22.48
CA LEU A 34 22.49 -15.43 -21.31
C LEU A 34 22.18 -13.94 -21.22
N ARG A 35 22.11 -13.23 -22.35
CA ARG A 35 21.69 -11.80 -22.39
C ARG A 35 20.22 -11.64 -22.05
N PHE A 36 19.38 -12.53 -22.56
CA PHE A 36 17.95 -12.55 -22.26
C PHE A 36 17.71 -12.89 -20.79
N GLY A 37 18.38 -13.91 -20.24
CA GLY A 37 18.30 -14.28 -18.82
C GLY A 37 18.76 -13.16 -17.88
N ARG A 38 19.81 -12.42 -18.24
CA ARG A 38 20.30 -11.28 -17.45
C ARG A 38 19.30 -10.12 -17.41
N ASN A 39 18.71 -9.76 -18.54
CA ASN A 39 17.73 -8.67 -18.61
C ASN A 39 16.39 -9.07 -17.94
N TRP A 40 15.96 -10.33 -18.08
CA TRP A 40 14.76 -10.84 -17.43
C TRP A 40 14.97 -11.04 -15.93
N GLY A 41 16.15 -11.47 -15.51
CA GLY A 41 16.52 -11.59 -14.09
C GLY A 41 16.42 -10.26 -13.35
N VAL A 42 16.92 -9.18 -13.96
CA VAL A 42 16.80 -7.82 -13.40
C VAL A 42 15.34 -7.35 -13.38
N ALA A 43 14.57 -7.62 -14.45
CA ALA A 43 13.16 -7.26 -14.50
C ALA A 43 12.32 -8.00 -13.43
N ILE A 44 12.55 -9.30 -13.26
CA ILE A 44 11.88 -10.12 -12.24
C ILE A 44 12.26 -9.63 -10.83
N ALA A 45 13.55 -9.34 -10.57
CA ALA A 45 14.00 -8.83 -9.29
C ALA A 45 13.39 -7.45 -8.97
N ALA A 46 13.28 -6.57 -9.96
CA ALA A 46 12.65 -5.26 -9.79
C ALA A 46 11.13 -5.38 -9.50
N VAL A 47 10.41 -6.22 -10.24
CA VAL A 47 8.97 -6.46 -10.03
C VAL A 47 8.72 -7.13 -8.67
N SER A 48 9.57 -8.09 -8.28
CA SER A 48 9.44 -8.76 -6.97
C SER A 48 9.72 -7.79 -5.82
N GLY A 49 10.75 -6.94 -5.95
CA GLY A 49 11.09 -5.93 -4.94
C GLY A 49 10.00 -4.89 -4.76
N VAL A 50 9.45 -4.37 -5.86
CA VAL A 50 8.31 -3.42 -5.81
C VAL A 50 7.07 -4.09 -5.26
N GLY A 51 6.75 -5.32 -5.69
CA GLY A 51 5.61 -6.09 -5.20
C GLY A 51 5.71 -6.36 -3.69
N TRP A 52 6.87 -6.78 -3.20
CA TRP A 52 7.12 -7.01 -1.78
C TRP A 52 6.98 -5.72 -0.96
N TYR A 53 7.56 -4.61 -1.45
CA TYR A 53 7.47 -3.32 -0.78
C TYR A 53 6.02 -2.80 -0.70
N THR A 54 5.24 -2.92 -1.77
CA THR A 54 3.84 -2.48 -1.78
C THR A 54 2.97 -3.31 -0.85
N VAL A 55 3.13 -4.64 -0.82
CA VAL A 55 2.40 -5.51 0.10
C VAL A 55 2.72 -5.16 1.55
N ARG A 56 4.00 -4.97 1.87
CA ARG A 56 4.42 -4.61 3.23
C ARG A 56 3.88 -3.25 3.68
N SER A 57 3.89 -2.25 2.79
CA SER A 57 3.37 -0.91 3.13
C SER A 57 1.85 -0.90 3.32
N VAL A 58 1.11 -1.69 2.53
CA VAL A 58 -0.35 -1.84 2.71
C VAL A 58 -0.67 -2.57 4.02
N GLN A 59 0.05 -3.63 4.36
CA GLN A 59 -0.13 -4.34 5.63
C GLN A 59 0.18 -3.45 6.84
N ALA A 60 1.25 -2.65 6.77
CA ALA A 60 1.58 -1.68 7.82
C ALA A 60 0.48 -0.64 7.99
N ALA A 61 -0.07 -0.10 6.90
CA ALA A 61 -1.17 0.86 6.94
C ALA A 61 -2.45 0.26 7.54
N ILE A 62 -2.77 -1.00 7.24
CA ILE A 62 -3.92 -1.71 7.83
C ILE A 62 -3.68 -1.93 9.32
N ALA A 63 -2.48 -2.37 9.72
CA ALA A 63 -2.12 -2.61 11.11
C ALA A 63 -2.16 -1.33 11.96
N GLU A 64 -1.87 -0.18 11.38
CA GLU A 64 -1.92 1.13 12.04
C GLU A 64 -3.35 1.56 12.43
N HIS A 65 -4.37 1.07 11.72
CA HIS A 65 -5.78 1.34 12.00
C HIS A 65 -6.47 0.26 12.85
N ASP A 66 -5.76 -0.78 13.23
CA ASP A 66 -6.30 -1.88 14.05
C ASP A 66 -6.19 -1.54 15.54
N LEU A 67 -7.26 -0.97 16.09
CA LEU A 67 -7.32 -0.56 17.49
C LEU A 67 -7.44 -1.76 18.47
N SER A 68 -7.69 -2.97 17.99
CA SER A 68 -7.69 -4.17 18.82
C SER A 68 -6.31 -4.52 19.38
N ARG A 69 -5.27 -3.92 18.83
CA ARG A 69 -3.89 -4.08 19.26
C ARG A 69 -3.52 -3.31 20.54
N ILE A 70 -4.43 -2.45 21.05
CA ILE A 70 -4.22 -1.76 22.33
C ILE A 70 -4.21 -2.80 23.45
N GLY A 71 -3.11 -2.87 24.22
CA GLY A 71 -2.96 -3.81 25.32
C GLY A 71 -2.42 -5.18 24.91
N ASN A 72 -1.78 -5.31 23.77
CA ASN A 72 -1.19 -6.55 23.26
C ASN A 72 0.24 -6.83 23.79
N GLY A 73 0.67 -6.14 24.85
CA GLY A 73 1.99 -6.32 25.46
C GLY A 73 3.03 -5.28 25.03
N LEU A 74 2.63 -4.26 24.26
CA LEU A 74 3.49 -3.13 23.90
C LEU A 74 2.83 -1.81 24.31
N PRO A 75 3.59 -0.84 24.83
CA PRO A 75 3.13 0.53 24.97
C PRO A 75 2.60 1.05 23.64
N THR A 76 1.43 1.69 23.67
CA THR A 76 0.71 2.06 22.45
C THR A 76 0.38 3.55 22.43
N ILE A 77 0.81 4.25 21.38
CA ILE A 77 0.41 5.61 21.07
C ILE A 77 -0.74 5.59 20.08
N VAL A 78 -1.89 6.14 20.45
CA VAL A 78 -3.06 6.19 19.58
C VAL A 78 -3.38 7.63 19.23
N GLN A 79 -3.25 7.98 17.96
CA GLN A 79 -3.66 9.31 17.50
C GLN A 79 -5.16 9.34 17.21
N ILE A 80 -5.86 10.30 17.80
CA ILE A 80 -7.24 10.65 17.41
C ILE A 80 -7.15 11.56 16.19
N HIS A 81 -7.53 11.01 15.04
CA HIS A 81 -7.29 11.59 13.72
C HIS A 81 -8.58 11.92 12.97
N ASP A 82 -8.64 13.14 12.45
CA ASP A 82 -9.64 13.54 11.43
C ASP A 82 -8.91 13.73 10.09
N PRO A 83 -9.26 12.99 9.02
CA PRO A 83 -8.62 13.09 7.71
C PRO A 83 -8.72 14.49 7.07
N ASN A 84 -9.72 15.27 7.45
CA ASN A 84 -9.92 16.63 6.92
C ASN A 84 -9.14 17.71 7.71
N CYS A 85 -8.41 17.32 8.75
CA CYS A 85 -7.69 18.24 9.64
C CYS A 85 -6.20 18.26 9.28
N MET A 86 -5.71 19.40 8.79
CA MET A 86 -4.28 19.56 8.43
C MET A 86 -3.32 19.40 9.63
N SER A 87 -3.74 19.86 10.82
CA SER A 87 -2.96 19.69 12.04
C SER A 87 -2.87 18.23 12.46
N CYS A 88 -3.93 17.44 12.22
CA CYS A 88 -3.92 16.00 12.46
C CYS A 88 -2.93 15.28 11.54
N LEU A 89 -2.89 15.66 10.25
CA LEU A 89 -1.95 15.11 9.29
C LEU A 89 -0.50 15.47 9.64
N ALA A 90 -0.26 16.69 10.12
CA ALA A 90 1.06 17.10 10.59
C ALA A 90 1.47 16.27 11.82
N LEU A 91 0.63 16.20 12.85
CA LEU A 91 0.87 15.43 14.06
C LEU A 91 1.10 13.94 13.76
N GLN A 92 0.35 13.37 12.79
CA GLN A 92 0.52 11.97 12.38
C GLN A 92 1.93 11.69 11.85
N ARG A 93 2.44 12.59 11.01
CA ARG A 93 3.79 12.45 10.45
C ARG A 93 4.86 12.51 11.55
N GLU A 94 4.74 13.49 12.45
CA GLU A 94 5.68 13.67 13.55
C GLU A 94 5.65 12.49 14.53
N ALA A 95 4.46 12.04 14.93
CA ALA A 95 4.29 10.94 15.86
C ALA A 95 4.74 9.59 15.28
N ARG A 96 4.45 9.33 13.98
CA ARG A 96 4.93 8.12 13.29
C ARG A 96 6.45 8.11 13.19
N SER A 97 7.05 9.26 12.85
CA SER A 97 8.51 9.39 12.78
C SER A 97 9.15 9.16 14.14
N ALA A 98 8.60 9.75 15.21
CA ALA A 98 9.08 9.54 16.57
C ALA A 98 8.98 8.08 17.03
N ALA A 99 7.85 7.41 16.74
CA ALA A 99 7.68 5.99 17.07
C ALA A 99 8.65 5.08 16.31
N CYS A 100 8.95 5.41 15.04
CA CYS A 100 9.94 4.70 14.24
C CYS A 100 11.37 4.84 14.81
N GLU A 101 11.77 6.03 15.28
CA GLU A 101 13.08 6.25 15.91
C GLU A 101 13.22 5.50 17.24
N VAL A 102 12.16 5.43 18.03
CA VAL A 102 12.13 4.66 19.29
C VAL A 102 12.25 3.15 19.03
N GLY A 103 11.65 2.68 17.94
CA GLY A 103 11.64 1.28 17.50
C GLY A 103 10.25 0.64 17.57
N GLU A 104 9.82 0.06 16.44
CA GLU A 104 8.50 -0.59 16.30
C GLU A 104 8.35 -1.87 17.15
N ASP A 105 9.46 -2.39 17.64
CA ASP A 105 9.55 -3.51 18.59
C ASP A 105 9.34 -3.11 20.05
N LYS A 106 9.44 -1.82 20.37
CA LYS A 106 9.31 -1.28 21.72
C LYS A 106 8.03 -0.51 21.94
N ILE A 107 7.55 0.20 20.93
CA ILE A 107 6.33 0.99 21.00
C ILE A 107 5.54 0.87 19.68
N GLN A 108 4.24 0.81 19.77
CA GLN A 108 3.40 0.81 18.56
C GLN A 108 2.66 2.13 18.39
N PHE A 109 2.49 2.56 17.14
CA PHE A 109 1.72 3.72 16.77
C PHE A 109 0.44 3.29 16.04
N LEU A 110 -0.73 3.75 16.52
CA LEU A 110 -2.03 3.47 15.93
C LEU A 110 -2.79 4.76 15.63
N VAL A 111 -3.75 4.67 14.71
CA VAL A 111 -4.57 5.81 14.27
C VAL A 111 -6.05 5.49 14.43
N ALA A 112 -6.70 6.18 15.36
CA ALA A 112 -8.14 6.15 15.55
C ALA A 112 -8.81 7.22 14.68
N ASN A 113 -9.33 6.81 13.53
CA ASN A 113 -9.99 7.72 12.59
C ASN A 113 -11.41 8.06 13.08
N LEU A 114 -11.71 9.35 13.29
CA LEU A 114 -13.01 9.84 13.73
C LEU A 114 -14.14 9.61 12.71
N GLN A 115 -13.83 9.31 11.47
CA GLN A 115 -14.86 8.94 10.49
C GLN A 115 -15.32 7.48 10.62
N THR A 116 -14.57 6.63 11.34
CA THR A 116 -14.98 5.25 11.66
C THR A 116 -15.80 5.21 12.95
N GLY A 117 -16.66 4.19 13.08
CA GLY A 117 -17.42 3.97 14.31
C GLY A 117 -16.52 3.62 15.51
N GLU A 118 -15.42 2.92 15.26
CA GLU A 118 -14.47 2.49 16.28
C GLU A 118 -13.64 3.67 16.81
N GLY A 119 -13.07 4.50 15.91
CA GLY A 119 -12.32 5.69 16.30
C GLY A 119 -13.18 6.69 17.07
N ARG A 120 -14.44 6.91 16.67
CA ARG A 120 -15.38 7.76 17.43
C ARG A 120 -15.68 7.23 18.81
N ARG A 121 -15.91 5.90 18.94
CA ARG A 121 -16.14 5.27 20.26
C ARG A 121 -14.95 5.45 21.18
N LEU A 122 -13.73 5.23 20.68
CA LEU A 122 -12.52 5.43 21.47
C LEU A 122 -12.38 6.89 21.92
N ALA A 123 -12.53 7.86 21.02
CA ALA A 123 -12.43 9.27 21.34
C ALA A 123 -13.48 9.69 22.41
N THR A 124 -14.73 9.23 22.25
CA THR A 124 -15.82 9.50 23.21
C THR A 124 -15.55 8.86 24.56
N ALA A 125 -15.09 7.59 24.59
CA ALA A 125 -14.79 6.88 25.82
C ALA A 125 -13.69 7.54 26.66
N HIS A 126 -12.76 8.23 25.99
CA HIS A 126 -11.68 8.96 26.65
C HIS A 126 -11.91 10.46 26.79
N GLY A 127 -13.01 11.01 26.27
CA GLY A 127 -13.39 12.42 26.36
C GLY A 127 -12.42 13.35 25.59
N VAL A 128 -11.89 12.91 24.46
CA VAL A 128 -10.86 13.65 23.69
C VAL A 128 -11.32 13.96 22.27
N GLY A 129 -10.80 15.08 21.74
CA GLY A 129 -11.01 15.51 20.36
C GLY A 129 -9.84 15.13 19.42
N HIS A 130 -9.93 15.64 18.19
CA HIS A 130 -8.85 15.52 17.22
C HIS A 130 -7.55 16.23 17.68
N VAL A 131 -6.43 15.99 17.00
CA VAL A 131 -5.08 16.49 17.36
C VAL A 131 -4.66 16.06 18.77
N THR A 132 -5.00 14.83 19.14
CA THR A 132 -4.68 14.26 20.44
C THR A 132 -3.98 12.92 20.27
N LEU A 133 -2.96 12.65 21.08
CA LEU A 133 -2.33 11.35 21.23
C LEU A 133 -2.72 10.79 22.60
N LEU A 134 -3.31 9.61 22.61
CA LEU A 134 -3.55 8.81 23.82
C LEU A 134 -2.38 7.84 23.99
N VAL A 135 -1.85 7.75 25.19
CA VAL A 135 -0.79 6.82 25.54
C VAL A 135 -1.36 5.71 26.42
N PHE A 136 -1.16 4.48 25.99
CA PHE A 136 -1.58 3.28 26.71
C PHE A 136 -0.36 2.46 27.13
N ASP A 137 -0.44 1.86 28.28
CA ASP A 137 0.55 0.88 28.74
C ASP A 137 0.40 -0.47 28.00
N GLU A 138 1.28 -1.41 28.28
CA GLU A 138 1.28 -2.78 27.72
C GLU A 138 -0.02 -3.54 27.96
N ARG A 139 -0.82 -3.13 28.96
CA ARG A 139 -2.10 -3.74 29.34
C ARG A 139 -3.31 -3.01 28.80
N GLY A 140 -3.11 -1.96 27.99
CA GLY A 140 -4.19 -1.15 27.42
C GLY A 140 -4.81 -0.14 28.39
N ARG A 141 -4.16 0.21 29.51
CA ARG A 141 -4.62 1.26 30.40
C ARG A 141 -4.04 2.58 29.93
N ARG A 142 -4.86 3.60 29.80
CA ARG A 142 -4.39 4.95 29.45
C ARG A 142 -3.53 5.52 30.59
N ILE A 143 -2.29 5.88 30.26
CA ILE A 143 -1.32 6.45 31.21
C ILE A 143 -1.04 7.94 30.98
N ASP A 144 -1.25 8.44 29.72
CA ASP A 144 -1.04 9.86 29.41
C ASP A 144 -1.93 10.31 28.23
N THR A 145 -2.00 11.63 28.03
CA THR A 145 -2.72 12.28 26.93
C THR A 145 -1.98 13.54 26.48
N LEU A 146 -1.50 13.55 25.24
CA LEU A 146 -0.81 14.68 24.64
C LEU A 146 -1.73 15.39 23.67
N VAL A 147 -2.03 16.66 23.93
CA VAL A 147 -2.95 17.47 23.13
C VAL A 147 -2.19 18.52 22.33
N GLY A 148 -2.61 18.74 21.09
CA GLY A 148 -2.05 19.76 20.21
C GLY A 148 -0.89 19.28 19.34
N PRO A 149 -0.38 20.16 18.46
CA PRO A 149 0.77 19.86 17.61
C PRO A 149 2.05 19.71 18.46
N ASN A 150 2.78 18.66 18.19
CA ASN A 150 4.08 18.39 18.81
C ASN A 150 5.07 18.03 17.71
N THR A 151 6.34 18.40 17.87
CA THR A 151 7.41 18.02 16.94
C THR A 151 7.90 16.61 17.23
N ARG A 152 8.53 15.97 16.23
CA ARG A 152 9.11 14.64 16.33
C ARG A 152 10.03 14.52 17.57
N ASP A 153 10.97 15.44 17.73
CA ASP A 153 11.99 15.37 18.79
C ASP A 153 11.39 15.41 20.19
N VAL A 154 10.33 16.22 20.39
CA VAL A 154 9.60 16.28 21.66
C VAL A 154 8.82 14.98 21.89
N LEU A 155 8.20 14.44 20.84
CA LEU A 155 7.46 13.18 20.94
C LEU A 155 8.40 11.99 21.20
N GLU A 156 9.55 11.93 20.53
CA GLU A 156 10.55 10.88 20.74
C GLU A 156 10.99 10.81 22.21
N GLN A 157 11.38 11.95 22.79
CA GLN A 157 11.77 12.01 24.20
C GLN A 157 10.65 11.55 25.14
N ARG A 158 9.39 11.93 24.85
CA ARG A 158 8.24 11.49 25.64
C ARG A 158 7.99 10.00 25.50
N PHE A 159 8.09 9.46 24.26
CA PHE A 159 7.86 8.04 23.99
C PHE A 159 8.91 7.16 24.67
N LEU A 160 10.16 7.60 24.71
CA LEU A 160 11.22 6.92 25.48
C LEU A 160 10.89 6.86 26.98
N GLY A 161 10.18 7.85 27.51
CA GLY A 161 9.75 7.86 28.91
C GLY A 161 8.62 6.90 29.27
N TYR A 162 7.98 6.26 28.29
CA TYR A 162 6.90 5.29 28.50
C TYR A 162 7.36 3.82 28.36
N LEU A 163 8.63 3.58 28.06
CA LEU A 163 9.26 2.25 27.99
C LEU A 163 9.71 1.82 29.38
#